data_d047b40ad1b883322fe650bac016e588
#
_entry.id   d047b40ad1b883322fe650bac016e588
#
_cell.length_a   1.000
_cell.length_b   1.000
_cell.length_c   1.000
_cell.angle_alpha   90.00
_cell.angle_beta   90.00
_cell.angle_gamma   90.00
#
_symmetry.space_group_name_H-M   'P 1'
#
loop_
_entity.id
_entity.type
_entity.pdbx_description
1 polymer ?
#
loop_
_entity_poly.entity_id
_entity_poly.type
_entity_poly.pdbx_seq_one_letter_code
_entity_poly.pdbx_strand_id
1 'polypeptide(L)'
;MPVIGFHNSHEQIHPAELLTAVQHAEEVGFTAAMCSDHFAPWNLEQGHSGFAWSWLGAAMATTGLPFGVVNAPGQRYHPAIVAQATRRWARCSRAGSGPLWAAGRT
;
A
#
# COMPACT_ATOMS: atom_id res chain seq x y z
N MET A 1 -1.78 2.77 23.14
CA MET A 1 -0.64 2.06 22.50
C MET A 1 -0.31 2.71 21.19
N PRO A 2 0.96 3.05 20.92
CA PRO A 2 1.32 3.55 19.60
C PRO A 2 1.12 2.48 18.53
N VAL A 3 0.73 2.92 17.34
CA VAL A 3 0.62 2.04 16.18
C VAL A 3 1.97 2.02 15.46
N ILE A 4 2.54 0.85 15.25
CA ILE A 4 3.79 0.68 14.53
C ILE A 4 3.47 0.08 13.17
N GLY A 5 3.68 0.86 12.12
CA GLY A 5 3.38 0.46 10.75
C GLY A 5 4.61 0.01 9.98
N PHE A 6 4.40 -0.90 9.06
CA PHE A 6 5.41 -1.39 8.12
C PHE A 6 5.25 -0.69 6.78
N HIS A 7 6.30 -0.05 6.29
CA HIS A 7 6.27 0.64 5.00
C HIS A 7 6.78 -0.24 3.88
N ASN A 8 5.97 -0.35 2.83
CA ASN A 8 6.30 -1.15 1.64
C ASN A 8 6.69 -0.21 0.50
N SER A 9 7.98 -0.14 0.20
CA SER A 9 8.52 0.72 -0.85
C SER A 9 8.51 0.00 -2.19
N HIS A 10 7.55 0.34 -3.04
CA HIS A 10 7.45 -0.22 -4.39
C HIS A 10 8.58 0.21 -5.31
N GLU A 11 9.28 1.28 -4.99
CA GLU A 11 10.42 1.76 -5.77
C GLU A 11 11.68 0.93 -5.54
N GLN A 12 11.82 0.34 -4.36
CA GLN A 12 13.04 -0.34 -3.95
C GLN A 12 12.97 -1.84 -4.04
N ILE A 13 11.79 -2.44 -3.91
CA ILE A 13 11.64 -3.87 -3.71
C ILE A 13 10.61 -4.43 -4.70
N HIS A 14 10.89 -5.61 -5.24
CA HIS A 14 9.98 -6.30 -6.15
C HIS A 14 8.64 -6.60 -5.43
N PRO A 15 7.50 -6.44 -6.12
CA PRO A 15 6.17 -6.62 -5.51
C PRO A 15 5.95 -7.97 -4.82
N ALA A 16 6.48 -9.04 -5.37
CA ALA A 16 6.35 -10.37 -4.77
C ALA A 16 7.10 -10.47 -3.43
N GLU A 17 8.28 -9.85 -3.34
CA GLU A 17 9.04 -9.80 -2.09
C GLU A 17 8.36 -8.92 -1.04
N LEU A 18 7.76 -7.80 -1.49
CA LEU A 18 6.97 -6.94 -0.60
C LEU A 18 5.76 -7.69 -0.02
N LEU A 19 5.11 -8.50 -0.83
CA LEU A 19 3.96 -9.27 -0.36
C LEU A 19 4.38 -10.25 0.75
N THR A 20 5.48 -10.96 0.55
CA THR A 20 6.04 -11.84 1.58
C THR A 20 6.44 -11.06 2.83
N ALA A 21 7.07 -9.89 2.64
CA ALA A 21 7.53 -9.05 3.75
C ALA A 21 6.37 -8.51 4.59
N VAL A 22 5.27 -8.06 3.98
CA VAL A 22 4.15 -7.52 4.73
C VAL A 22 3.39 -8.62 5.48
N GLN A 23 3.30 -9.82 4.93
CA GLN A 23 2.74 -10.97 5.63
C GLN A 23 3.59 -11.32 6.85
N HIS A 24 4.92 -11.31 6.71
CA HIS A 24 5.82 -11.54 7.82
C HIS A 24 5.75 -10.43 8.87
N ALA A 25 5.61 -9.18 8.44
CA ALA A 25 5.43 -8.05 9.35
C ALA A 25 4.22 -8.24 10.26
N GLU A 26 3.09 -8.70 9.73
CA GLU A 26 1.92 -9.01 10.53
C GLU A 26 2.23 -10.09 11.58
N GLU A 27 2.93 -11.15 11.17
CA GLU A 27 3.28 -12.26 12.06
C GLU A 27 4.15 -11.82 13.23
N VAL A 28 5.06 -10.87 13.02
CA VAL A 28 5.99 -10.40 14.06
C VAL A 28 5.46 -9.23 14.88
N GLY A 29 4.23 -8.78 14.63
CA GLY A 29 3.55 -7.85 15.52
C GLY A 29 3.33 -6.42 15.01
N PHE A 30 3.62 -6.11 13.76
CA PHE A 30 3.20 -4.83 13.18
C PHE A 30 1.68 -4.77 13.12
N THR A 31 1.11 -3.61 13.40
CA THR A 31 -0.34 -3.43 13.51
C THR A 31 -0.93 -2.59 12.40
N ALA A 32 -0.12 -2.09 11.50
CA ALA A 32 -0.54 -1.32 10.33
C ALA A 32 0.51 -1.46 9.23
N ALA A 33 0.16 -1.08 8.01
CA ALA A 33 1.09 -1.04 6.89
C ALA A 33 0.76 0.14 5.98
N MET A 34 1.73 0.60 5.22
CA MET A 34 1.52 1.56 4.15
C MET A 34 2.40 1.22 2.97
N CYS A 35 2.05 1.70 1.80
CA CYS A 35 2.86 1.52 0.60
C CYS A 35 2.95 2.83 -0.17
N SER A 36 3.97 2.92 -1.00
CA SER A 36 4.14 4.01 -1.95
C SER A 36 3.42 3.70 -3.27
N ASP A 37 3.09 4.74 -4.00
CA ASP A 37 2.43 4.64 -5.31
C ASP A 37 3.06 5.65 -6.27
N HIS A 38 4.11 5.22 -6.99
CA HIS A 38 4.81 6.02 -7.97
C HIS A 38 4.91 5.29 -9.31
N PHE A 39 4.91 6.05 -10.39
CA PHE A 39 5.03 5.47 -11.73
C PHE A 39 6.40 4.85 -11.96
N ALA A 40 7.44 5.49 -11.46
CA ALA A 40 8.82 5.06 -11.65
C ALA A 40 9.64 5.24 -10.36
N PRO A 41 10.74 4.50 -10.19
CA PRO A 41 11.62 4.73 -9.05
C PRO A 41 12.27 6.11 -9.11
N TRP A 42 12.70 6.61 -7.95
CA TRP A 42 13.32 7.93 -7.83
C TRP A 42 14.70 8.00 -8.48
N ASN A 43 15.38 6.86 -8.56
CA ASN A 43 16.71 6.76 -9.17
C ASN A 43 16.95 5.33 -9.69
N LEU A 44 18.05 5.13 -10.41
CA LEU A 44 18.38 3.83 -11.00
C LEU A 44 18.67 2.74 -9.95
N GLU A 45 19.17 3.14 -8.79
CA GLU A 45 19.50 2.19 -7.73
C GLU A 45 18.27 1.55 -7.10
N GLN A 46 17.14 2.26 -7.08
CA GLN A 46 15.89 1.70 -6.58
C GLN A 46 15.35 0.59 -7.48
N GLY A 47 15.34 0.81 -8.78
CA GLY A 47 15.14 -0.24 -9.79
C GLY A 47 13.75 -0.83 -9.96
N HIS A 48 12.78 -0.51 -9.11
CA HIS A 48 11.43 -1.09 -9.15
C HIS A 48 10.34 -0.03 -9.12
N SER A 49 9.16 -0.40 -9.61
CA SER A 49 7.95 0.42 -9.45
C SER A 49 6.73 -0.46 -9.65
N GLY A 50 6.34 -1.17 -8.60
CA GLY A 50 5.14 -2.00 -8.62
C GLY A 50 3.87 -1.17 -8.67
N PHE A 51 2.80 -1.74 -9.23
CA PHE A 51 1.50 -1.09 -9.26
C PHE A 51 0.80 -1.29 -7.90
N ALA A 52 0.77 -0.24 -7.10
CA ALA A 52 0.33 -0.31 -5.71
C ALA A 52 -1.10 -0.84 -5.55
N TRP A 53 -2.03 -0.43 -6.40
CA TRP A 53 -3.44 -0.81 -6.24
C TRP A 53 -3.68 -2.29 -6.48
N SER A 54 -2.98 -2.91 -7.45
CA SER A 54 -3.05 -4.37 -7.65
C SER A 54 -2.38 -5.11 -6.51
N TRP A 55 -1.21 -4.65 -6.07
CA TRP A 55 -0.50 -5.23 -4.94
C TRP A 55 -1.32 -5.18 -3.66
N LEU A 56 -1.99 -4.04 -3.40
CA LEU A 56 -2.87 -3.89 -2.24
C LEU A 56 -3.98 -4.93 -2.22
N GLY A 57 -4.53 -5.28 -3.37
CA GLY A 57 -5.54 -6.34 -3.44
C GLY A 57 -5.04 -7.65 -2.85
N ALA A 58 -3.85 -8.05 -3.24
CA ALA A 58 -3.22 -9.27 -2.72
C ALA A 58 -2.87 -9.14 -1.24
N ALA A 59 -2.32 -8.01 -0.83
CA ALA A 59 -1.92 -7.77 0.56
C ALA A 59 -3.13 -7.76 1.50
N MET A 60 -4.20 -7.08 1.12
CA MET A 60 -5.42 -7.00 1.93
C MET A 60 -6.17 -8.32 1.98
N ALA A 61 -6.03 -9.18 0.96
CA ALA A 61 -6.63 -10.50 0.95
C ALA A 61 -5.87 -11.51 1.83
N THR A 62 -4.60 -11.28 2.10
CA THR A 62 -3.72 -12.22 2.79
C THR A 62 -3.25 -11.74 4.18
N THR A 63 -3.63 -10.54 4.57
CA THR A 63 -3.36 -9.99 5.92
C THR A 63 -4.61 -9.35 6.50
N GLY A 64 -4.61 -9.13 7.80
CA GLY A 64 -5.65 -8.36 8.50
C GLY A 64 -5.23 -6.93 8.83
N LEU A 65 -4.13 -6.45 8.25
CA LEU A 65 -3.60 -5.12 8.55
C LEU A 65 -4.42 -4.00 7.90
N PRO A 66 -4.59 -2.85 8.58
CA PRO A 66 -5.03 -1.64 7.93
C PRO A 66 -3.91 -1.09 7.05
N PHE A 67 -4.27 -0.56 5.87
CA PHE A 67 -3.31 -0.03 4.91
C PHE A 67 -3.50 1.45 4.63
N GLY A 68 -2.38 2.14 4.45
CA GLY A 68 -2.33 3.48 3.90
C GLY A 68 -1.55 3.49 2.59
N VAL A 69 -1.89 4.41 1.71
CA VAL A 69 -1.20 4.61 0.44
C VAL A 69 -0.66 6.03 0.37
N VAL A 70 0.62 6.17 0.07
CA VAL A 70 1.23 7.48 -0.19
C VAL A 70 1.24 7.69 -1.69
N ASN A 71 0.39 8.59 -2.16
CA ASN A 71 0.35 8.98 -3.57
C ASN A 71 0.15 10.49 -3.70
N ALA A 72 0.17 10.99 -4.92
CA ALA A 72 -0.10 12.38 -5.24
C ALA A 72 -1.33 12.46 -6.13
N PRO A 73 -2.55 12.55 -5.56
CA PRO A 73 -3.76 12.65 -6.36
C PRO A 73 -3.70 13.84 -7.32
N GLY A 74 -4.05 13.61 -8.59
CA GLY A 74 -4.01 14.63 -9.63
C GLY A 74 -2.68 14.71 -10.39
N GLN A 75 -1.64 14.02 -9.95
CA GLN A 75 -0.37 13.95 -10.70
C GLN A 75 -0.33 12.74 -11.63
N ARG A 76 -0.58 11.55 -11.09
CA ARG A 76 -0.56 10.30 -11.87
C ARG A 76 -1.98 9.86 -12.23
N TYR A 77 -2.92 10.05 -11.31
CA TYR A 77 -4.31 9.68 -11.51
C TYR A 77 -5.21 10.88 -11.29
N HIS A 78 -6.32 10.91 -11.98
CA HIS A 78 -7.39 11.84 -11.64
C HIS A 78 -7.86 11.55 -10.21
N PRO A 79 -8.13 12.58 -9.38
CA PRO A 79 -8.57 12.37 -8.00
C PRO A 79 -9.78 11.46 -7.85
N ALA A 80 -10.71 11.48 -8.81
CA ALA A 80 -11.87 10.59 -8.80
C ALA A 80 -11.48 9.11 -8.90
N ILE A 81 -10.41 8.78 -9.62
CA ILE A 81 -9.90 7.41 -9.74
C ILE A 81 -9.32 6.95 -8.40
N VAL A 82 -8.56 7.81 -7.73
CA VAL A 82 -8.01 7.51 -6.40
C VAL A 82 -9.13 7.29 -5.40
N ALA A 83 -10.15 8.15 -5.41
CA ALA A 83 -11.30 8.02 -4.53
C ALA A 83 -12.06 6.70 -4.79
N GLN A 84 -12.24 6.35 -6.06
CA GLN A 84 -12.89 5.08 -6.43
C GLN A 84 -12.08 3.88 -5.96
N ALA A 85 -10.77 3.88 -6.19
CA ALA A 85 -9.89 2.80 -5.78
C ALA A 85 -9.92 2.60 -4.26
N THR A 86 -9.77 3.69 -3.51
CA THR A 86 -9.80 3.65 -2.04
C THR A 86 -11.12 3.10 -1.52
N ARG A 87 -12.23 3.58 -2.07
CA ARG A 87 -13.56 3.13 -1.67
C ARG A 87 -13.79 1.66 -1.99
N ARG A 88 -13.32 1.20 -3.16
CA ARG A 88 -13.45 -0.21 -3.55
C ARG A 88 -12.65 -1.12 -2.64
N TRP A 89 -11.42 -0.78 -2.36
CA TRP A 89 -10.59 -1.57 -1.46
C TRP A 89 -11.16 -1.63 -0.05
N ALA A 90 -11.68 -0.52 0.45
CA ALA A 90 -12.34 -0.50 1.75
C ALA A 90 -13.54 -1.46 1.81
N ARG A 91 -14.26 -1.63 0.70
CA ARG A 91 -15.39 -2.55 0.61
C ARG A 91 -14.97 -4.00 0.40
N CYS A 92 -13.83 -4.23 -0.24
CA CYS A 92 -13.32 -5.57 -0.49
C CYS A 92 -12.56 -6.13 0.71
N SER A 93 -12.18 -5.28 1.66
CA SER A 93 -11.47 -5.74 2.85
C SER A 93 -12.39 -6.63 3.69
N ARG A 94 -11.79 -7.68 4.25
CA ARG A 94 -12.53 -8.61 5.12
C ARG A 94 -12.90 -7.93 6.44
N ALA A 95 -13.93 -8.44 7.10
CA ALA A 95 -14.25 -8.05 8.45
C ALA A 95 -13.00 -8.27 9.34
N GLY A 96 -12.54 -7.23 10.01
CA GLY A 96 -11.30 -7.27 10.78
C GLY A 96 -10.09 -6.68 10.05
N SER A 97 -10.12 -6.55 8.73
CA SER A 97 -9.16 -5.73 8.02
C SER A 97 -9.43 -4.27 8.37
N GLY A 98 -8.40 -3.54 8.66
CA GLY A 98 -8.53 -2.13 8.98
C GLY A 98 -8.89 -1.26 7.77
N PRO A 99 -9.13 0.01 7.99
CA PRO A 99 -9.45 0.93 6.91
C PRO A 99 -8.27 1.14 5.96
N LEU A 100 -8.59 1.35 4.70
CA LEU A 100 -7.64 1.86 3.72
C LEU A 100 -7.76 3.39 3.69
N TRP A 101 -6.64 4.08 3.76
CA TRP A 101 -6.60 5.52 3.62
C TRP A 101 -5.43 5.93 2.72
N ALA A 102 -5.59 7.04 2.03
CA ALA A 102 -4.59 7.57 1.12
C ALA A 102 -4.15 8.95 1.59
N ALA A 103 -2.85 9.19 1.59
CA ALA A 103 -2.28 10.48 1.89
C ALA A 103 -1.63 11.04 0.62
N GLY A 104 -1.99 12.28 0.28
CA GLY A 104 -1.45 12.94 -0.89
C GLY A 104 -0.19 13.73 -0.56
N ARG A 105 0.67 13.86 -1.55
CA ARG A 105 1.84 14.74 -1.54
C ARG A 105 1.59 15.86 -2.50
N THR A 106 1.65 17.05 -2.03
CA THR A 106 1.58 18.25 -2.90
C THR A 106 2.93 18.56 -3.51
#